data_d53a9990bb1d6b9ebb04f9e300ae75a2
#
_entry.id   d53a9990bb1d6b9ebb04f9e300ae75a2
#
_cell.length_a   1.000
_cell.length_b   1.000
_cell.length_c   1.000
_cell.angle_alpha   90.00
_cell.angle_beta   90.00
_cell.angle_gamma   90.00
#
_symmetry.space_group_name_H-M   'P 1'
#
loop_
_entity.id
_entity.type
_entity.pdbx_description
1 polymer ?
#
loop_
_entity_poly.entity_id
_entity_poly.type
_entity_poly.pdbx_seq_one_letter_code
_entity_poly.pdbx_strand_id
1 'polypeptide(L)'
;MENDLRAALIAWLAADPALAAINTIEEEAPLSATPPWLGIAASASVDWGTKDRPGREIRVALELESFTDQTAGDAPLLGTIERRVLDLPPFQTGFELASIRFLRSRSEARADNRRAALLEYRFRLFAPL
;
A
#
# COMPACT_ATOMS: atom_id res chain seq x y z
N MET A 1 -10.62 9.99 -7.17
CA MET A 1 -10.60 8.96 -6.11
C MET A 1 -9.26 8.24 -5.97
N GLU A 2 -8.58 7.96 -7.06
CA GLU A 2 -7.31 7.23 -7.04
C GLU A 2 -6.21 7.97 -6.27
N ASN A 3 -6.07 9.27 -6.52
CA ASN A 3 -5.08 10.09 -5.83
C ASN A 3 -5.38 10.19 -4.34
N ASP A 4 -6.66 10.32 -3.99
CA ASP A 4 -7.09 10.40 -2.59
C ASP A 4 -6.81 9.08 -1.86
N LEU A 5 -7.06 7.95 -2.51
CA LEU A 5 -6.76 6.64 -1.92
C LEU A 5 -5.26 6.48 -1.66
N ARG A 6 -4.42 6.78 -2.66
CA ARG A 6 -2.97 6.64 -2.50
C ARG A 6 -2.45 7.51 -1.37
N ALA A 7 -2.88 8.77 -1.32
CA ALA A 7 -2.47 9.69 -0.27
C ALA A 7 -2.93 9.22 1.11
N ALA A 8 -4.19 8.78 1.24
CA ALA A 8 -4.73 8.29 2.50
C ALA A 8 -4.00 7.02 2.97
N LEU A 9 -3.74 6.09 2.06
CA LEU A 9 -3.05 4.84 2.37
C LEU A 9 -1.63 5.09 2.88
N ILE A 10 -0.87 5.93 2.20
CA ILE A 10 0.51 6.26 2.60
C ILE A 10 0.51 6.98 3.95
N ALA A 11 -0.37 7.95 4.17
CA ALA A 11 -0.46 8.65 5.46
C ALA A 11 -0.82 7.69 6.60
N TRP A 12 -1.74 6.76 6.34
CA TRP A 12 -2.17 5.75 7.31
C TRP A 12 -1.03 4.80 7.69
N LEU A 13 -0.26 4.34 6.71
CA LEU A 13 0.91 3.50 6.94
C LEU A 13 2.01 4.25 7.69
N ALA A 14 2.30 5.47 7.28
CA ALA A 14 3.34 6.29 7.90
C ALA A 14 3.03 6.67 9.35
N ALA A 15 1.77 6.68 9.74
CA ALA A 15 1.34 7.01 11.10
C ALA A 15 1.48 5.83 12.08
N ASP A 16 1.77 4.62 11.62
CA ASP A 16 1.86 3.45 12.50
C ASP A 16 3.26 3.37 13.16
N PRO A 17 3.35 3.49 14.51
CA PRO A 17 4.63 3.36 15.20
C PRO A 17 5.31 2.00 14.99
N ALA A 18 4.53 0.94 14.71
CA ALA A 18 5.08 -0.39 14.45
C ALA A 18 5.87 -0.46 13.14
N LEU A 19 5.72 0.54 12.26
CA LEU A 19 6.45 0.65 11.00
C LEU A 19 7.61 1.66 11.07
N ALA A 20 7.99 2.10 12.26
CA ALA A 20 9.05 3.10 12.43
C ALA A 20 10.43 2.64 11.93
N ALA A 21 10.66 1.34 11.82
CA ALA A 21 11.90 0.79 11.27
C ALA A 21 12.03 1.01 9.75
N ILE A 22 10.95 1.35 9.07
CA ILE A 22 10.96 1.65 7.63
C ILE A 22 11.44 3.08 7.46
N ASN A 23 12.54 3.27 6.73
CA ASN A 23 13.19 4.58 6.58
C ASN A 23 12.34 5.58 5.80
N THR A 24 11.61 5.11 4.80
CA THR A 24 10.81 5.97 3.92
C THR A 24 9.49 5.28 3.60
N ILE A 25 8.38 5.99 3.79
CA ILE A 25 7.04 5.55 3.38
C ILE A 25 6.44 6.68 2.55
N GLU A 26 6.46 6.52 1.23
CA GLU A 26 6.02 7.54 0.27
C GLU A 26 5.36 6.87 -0.93
N GLU A 27 4.58 7.61 -1.71
CA GLU A 27 3.94 7.07 -2.92
C GLU A 27 4.98 6.57 -3.92
N GLU A 28 6.06 7.33 -4.08
CA GLU A 28 7.19 6.94 -4.93
C GLU A 28 8.47 7.03 -4.12
N ALA A 29 9.30 5.99 -4.20
CA ALA A 29 10.56 5.99 -3.50
C ALA A 29 11.52 7.02 -4.11
N PRO A 30 12.20 7.82 -3.29
CA PRO A 30 13.28 8.67 -3.78
C PRO A 30 14.39 7.81 -4.43
N LEU A 31 15.09 8.36 -5.43
CA LEU A 31 16.18 7.65 -6.12
C LEU A 31 17.28 7.18 -5.17
N SER A 32 17.46 7.86 -4.05
CA SER A 32 18.49 7.56 -3.05
C SER A 32 17.93 6.93 -1.78
N ALA A 33 16.71 6.38 -1.80
CA ALA A 33 16.11 5.77 -0.62
C ALA A 33 16.92 4.57 -0.14
N THR A 34 17.23 4.56 1.17
CA THR A 34 17.92 3.45 1.82
C THR A 34 16.91 2.42 2.31
N PRO A 35 17.05 1.14 1.98
CA PRO A 35 16.18 0.11 2.52
C PRO A 35 16.28 0.01 4.06
N PRO A 36 15.19 -0.39 4.75
CA PRO A 36 13.90 -0.69 4.16
C PRO A 36 13.12 0.57 3.78
N TRP A 37 12.47 0.54 2.61
CA TRP A 37 11.51 1.58 2.22
C TRP A 37 10.22 0.95 1.67
N LEU A 38 9.12 1.66 1.81
CA LEU A 38 7.79 1.23 1.38
C LEU A 38 7.20 2.28 0.45
N GLY A 39 6.68 1.83 -0.68
CA GLY A 39 6.04 2.71 -1.64
C GLY A 39 4.97 1.98 -2.44
N ILE A 40 4.41 2.67 -3.41
CA ILE A 40 3.42 2.11 -4.34
C ILE A 40 4.14 1.82 -5.66
N ALA A 41 4.21 0.53 -6.01
CA ALA A 41 4.85 0.11 -7.26
C ALA A 41 3.94 0.33 -8.46
N ALA A 42 2.64 0.12 -8.29
CA ALA A 42 1.65 0.29 -9.36
C ALA A 42 0.26 0.43 -8.78
N SER A 43 -0.60 1.13 -9.50
CA SER A 43 -2.02 1.15 -9.21
C SER A 43 -2.80 1.21 -10.52
N ALA A 44 -3.99 0.59 -10.53
CA ALA A 44 -4.87 0.60 -11.68
C ALA A 44 -6.31 0.67 -11.18
N SER A 45 -7.15 1.42 -11.88
CA SER A 45 -8.54 1.58 -11.48
C SER A 45 -9.48 1.30 -12.64
N VAL A 46 -10.65 0.77 -12.30
CA VAL A 46 -11.77 0.57 -13.23
C VAL A 46 -13.04 1.12 -12.59
N ASP A 47 -14.03 1.37 -13.43
CA ASP A 47 -15.34 1.82 -12.96
C ASP A 47 -15.99 0.75 -12.07
N TRP A 48 -16.53 1.16 -10.94
CA TRP A 48 -17.30 0.32 -10.03
C TRP A 48 -18.50 1.10 -9.46
N GLY A 49 -18.93 2.11 -10.20
CA GLY A 49 -20.07 2.94 -9.79
C GLY A 49 -21.40 2.24 -9.99
N THR A 50 -22.40 2.76 -9.30
CA THR A 50 -23.79 2.44 -9.54
C THR A 50 -24.44 3.54 -10.38
N LYS A 51 -25.70 3.35 -10.76
CA LYS A 51 -26.47 4.38 -11.45
C LYS A 51 -26.52 5.70 -10.68
N ASP A 52 -26.55 5.62 -9.35
CA ASP A 52 -26.79 6.76 -8.48
C ASP A 52 -25.53 7.26 -7.76
N ARG A 53 -24.41 6.53 -7.85
CA ARG A 53 -23.20 6.87 -7.10
C ARG A 53 -21.94 6.44 -7.86
N PRO A 54 -21.04 7.39 -8.16
CA PRO A 54 -19.76 7.04 -8.76
C PRO A 54 -18.93 6.15 -7.82
N GLY A 55 -18.20 5.23 -8.40
CA GLY A 55 -17.29 4.36 -7.66
C GLY A 55 -16.13 3.88 -8.52
N ARG A 56 -15.10 3.36 -7.85
CA ARG A 56 -13.92 2.79 -8.48
C ARG A 56 -13.50 1.51 -7.78
N GLU A 57 -13.04 0.55 -8.56
CA GLU A 57 -12.27 -0.57 -8.05
C GLU A 57 -10.81 -0.29 -8.37
N ILE A 58 -9.98 -0.22 -7.35
CA ILE A 58 -8.57 0.16 -7.50
C ILE A 58 -7.71 -0.98 -6.98
N ARG A 59 -6.79 -1.45 -7.82
CA ARG A 59 -5.78 -2.41 -7.41
C ARG A 59 -4.48 -1.67 -7.17
N VAL A 60 -3.88 -1.92 -6.00
CA VAL A 60 -2.65 -1.28 -5.57
C VAL A 60 -1.63 -2.35 -5.24
N ALA A 61 -0.43 -2.23 -5.79
CA ALA A 61 0.72 -3.03 -5.40
C ALA A 61 1.64 -2.17 -4.54
N LEU A 62 1.77 -2.54 -3.27
CA LEU A 62 2.77 -1.96 -2.37
C LEU A 62 4.08 -2.71 -2.53
N GLU A 63 5.19 -1.99 -2.42
CA GLU A 63 6.52 -2.56 -2.49
C GLU A 63 7.31 -2.22 -1.23
N LEU A 64 7.75 -3.26 -0.52
CA LEU A 64 8.72 -3.13 0.56
C LEU A 64 10.07 -3.61 0.04
N GLU A 65 11.02 -2.70 -0.10
CA GLU A 65 12.39 -3.06 -0.46
C GLU A 65 13.26 -3.15 0.77
N SER A 66 14.02 -4.23 0.88
CA SER A 66 14.88 -4.54 2.02
C SER A 66 16.20 -5.15 1.53
N PHE A 67 17.17 -5.26 2.44
CA PHE A 67 18.41 -5.98 2.14
C PHE A 67 18.19 -7.48 2.26
N THR A 68 18.82 -8.26 1.39
CA THR A 68 18.67 -9.72 1.31
C THR A 68 19.08 -10.42 2.60
N ASP A 69 20.09 -9.90 3.30
CA ASP A 69 20.59 -10.48 4.54
C ASP A 69 19.70 -10.17 5.76
N GLN A 70 18.65 -9.38 5.61
CA GLN A 70 17.75 -8.99 6.68
C GLN A 70 16.33 -9.58 6.54
N THR A 71 16.17 -10.64 5.77
CA THR A 71 14.86 -11.23 5.47
C THR A 71 14.10 -11.70 6.71
N ALA A 72 14.81 -12.21 7.73
CA ALA A 72 14.16 -12.62 8.97
C ALA A 72 13.53 -11.45 9.73
N GLY A 73 14.10 -10.24 9.60
CA GLY A 73 13.56 -9.03 10.19
C GLY A 73 12.37 -8.45 9.43
N ASP A 74 12.20 -8.80 8.16
CA ASP A 74 11.13 -8.27 7.31
C ASP A 74 9.78 -8.93 7.56
N ALA A 75 9.75 -10.19 7.99
CA ALA A 75 8.51 -10.93 8.20
C ALA A 75 7.55 -10.23 9.17
N PRO A 76 8.00 -9.70 10.33
CA PRO A 76 7.13 -8.92 11.21
C PRO A 76 6.61 -7.64 10.55
N LEU A 77 7.46 -6.94 9.77
CA LEU A 77 7.06 -5.74 9.05
C LEU A 77 5.98 -6.04 8.03
N LEU A 78 6.14 -7.10 7.25
CA LEU A 78 5.16 -7.52 6.24
C LEU A 78 3.81 -7.83 6.88
N GLY A 79 3.80 -8.58 7.98
CA GLY A 79 2.58 -8.88 8.71
C GLY A 79 1.89 -7.63 9.25
N THR A 80 2.66 -6.68 9.74
CA THR A 80 2.13 -5.39 10.23
C THR A 80 1.54 -4.58 9.09
N ILE A 81 2.23 -4.49 7.95
CA ILE A 81 1.73 -3.79 6.76
C ILE A 81 0.40 -4.41 6.31
N GLU A 82 0.35 -5.74 6.19
CA GLU A 82 -0.87 -6.44 5.77
C GLU A 82 -2.07 -6.07 6.63
N ARG A 83 -1.91 -6.15 7.95
CA ARG A 83 -2.99 -5.81 8.88
C ARG A 83 -3.35 -4.34 8.83
N ARG A 84 -2.34 -3.47 8.78
CA ARG A 84 -2.55 -2.03 8.78
C ARG A 84 -3.35 -1.57 7.56
N VAL A 85 -3.07 -2.11 6.39
CA VAL A 85 -3.82 -1.79 5.15
C VAL A 85 -5.29 -2.17 5.31
N LEU A 86 -5.57 -3.36 5.83
CA LEU A 86 -6.94 -3.82 6.01
C LEU A 86 -7.72 -3.00 7.04
N ASP A 87 -7.04 -2.29 7.92
CA ASP A 87 -7.64 -1.45 8.95
C ASP A 87 -7.85 0.00 8.52
N LEU A 88 -7.58 0.35 7.26
CA LEU A 88 -7.80 1.70 6.76
C LEU A 88 -9.25 2.13 7.04
N PRO A 89 -9.46 3.25 7.77
CA PRO A 89 -10.81 3.71 8.09
C PRO A 89 -11.64 3.97 6.84
N PRO A 90 -12.93 3.61 6.84
CA PRO A 90 -13.75 3.67 5.62
C PRO A 90 -14.14 5.08 5.17
N PHE A 91 -14.25 6.04 6.10
CA PHE A 91 -14.65 7.39 5.75
C PHE A 91 -13.41 8.27 5.62
N GLN A 92 -13.11 8.67 4.39
CA GLN A 92 -11.93 9.43 4.04
C GLN A 92 -12.29 10.71 3.30
N THR A 93 -11.33 11.62 3.23
CA THR A 93 -11.48 12.80 2.37
C THR A 93 -11.48 12.38 0.91
N GLY A 94 -12.58 12.64 0.20
CA GLY A 94 -12.70 12.35 -1.23
C GLY A 94 -13.22 10.97 -1.59
N PHE A 95 -13.43 10.07 -0.62
CA PHE A 95 -14.01 8.76 -0.90
C PHE A 95 -14.56 8.08 0.36
N GLU A 96 -15.41 7.10 0.14
CA GLU A 96 -15.85 6.16 1.16
C GLU A 96 -15.44 4.75 0.73
N LEU A 97 -14.74 4.06 1.61
CA LEU A 97 -14.27 2.72 1.34
C LEU A 97 -15.39 1.71 1.55
N ALA A 98 -15.71 0.94 0.49
CA ALA A 98 -16.70 -0.13 0.58
C ALA A 98 -16.06 -1.45 1.02
N SER A 99 -14.90 -1.79 0.46
CA SER A 99 -14.18 -3.01 0.84
C SER A 99 -12.69 -2.91 0.51
N ILE A 100 -11.89 -3.67 1.28
CA ILE A 100 -10.48 -3.92 1.00
C ILE A 100 -10.30 -5.43 0.98
N ARG A 101 -9.55 -5.93 0.00
CA ARG A 101 -9.18 -7.33 -0.07
C ARG A 101 -7.71 -7.49 -0.37
N PHE A 102 -7.01 -8.28 0.45
CA PHE A 102 -5.67 -8.76 0.13
C PHE A 102 -5.76 -9.77 -1.00
N LEU A 103 -4.99 -9.59 -2.07
CA LEU A 103 -5.01 -10.48 -3.23
C LEU A 103 -3.87 -11.47 -3.21
N ARG A 104 -2.64 -10.98 -3.07
CA ARG A 104 -1.45 -11.84 -3.02
C ARG A 104 -0.22 -11.06 -2.56
N SER A 105 0.80 -11.81 -2.17
CA SER A 105 2.15 -11.28 -2.01
C SER A 105 3.12 -12.11 -2.83
N ARG A 106 4.21 -11.48 -3.26
CA ARG A 106 5.32 -12.16 -3.92
C ARG A 106 6.62 -11.45 -3.59
N SER A 107 7.72 -12.17 -3.69
CA SER A 107 9.05 -11.63 -3.45
C SER A 107 9.91 -11.75 -4.70
N GLU A 108 10.76 -10.76 -4.93
CA GLU A 108 11.70 -10.72 -6.05
C GLU A 108 13.09 -10.37 -5.56
N ALA A 109 14.10 -11.03 -6.11
CA ALA A 109 15.48 -10.58 -5.94
C ALA A 109 15.70 -9.31 -6.77
N ARG A 110 16.45 -8.38 -6.21
CA ARG A 110 16.85 -7.13 -6.87
C ARG A 110 18.38 -7.05 -6.90
N ALA A 111 18.91 -6.09 -7.67
CA ALA A 111 20.34 -5.80 -7.68
C ALA A 111 20.82 -5.29 -6.32
N ASP A 112 22.15 -5.30 -6.12
CA ASP A 112 22.81 -4.67 -4.97
C ASP A 112 22.39 -5.25 -3.61
N ASN A 113 22.24 -6.58 -3.53
CA ASN A 113 21.88 -7.27 -2.29
C ASN A 113 20.51 -6.84 -1.75
N ARG A 114 19.58 -6.54 -2.64
CA ARG A 114 18.24 -6.10 -2.28
C ARG A 114 17.18 -7.12 -2.66
N ARG A 115 16.03 -7.03 -1.98
CA ARG A 115 14.85 -7.85 -2.19
C ARG A 115 13.64 -6.93 -2.14
N ALA A 116 12.65 -7.21 -2.98
CA ALA A 116 11.37 -6.53 -2.92
C ALA A 116 10.28 -7.54 -2.56
N ALA A 117 9.42 -7.17 -1.61
CA ALA A 117 8.17 -7.85 -1.34
C ALA A 117 7.05 -6.99 -1.92
N LEU A 118 6.20 -7.58 -2.75
CA LEU A 118 5.09 -6.90 -3.41
C LEU A 118 3.79 -7.42 -2.80
N LEU A 119 2.98 -6.51 -2.26
CA LEU A 119 1.71 -6.80 -1.62
C LEU A 119 0.60 -6.19 -2.45
N GLU A 120 -0.29 -7.01 -2.98
CA GLU A 120 -1.35 -6.54 -3.87
C GLU A 120 -2.70 -6.59 -3.18
N TYR A 121 -3.44 -5.49 -3.30
CA TYR A 121 -4.76 -5.29 -2.70
C TYR A 121 -5.76 -4.80 -3.73
N ARG A 122 -7.03 -5.08 -3.47
CA ARG A 122 -8.15 -4.50 -4.20
C ARG A 122 -8.98 -3.65 -3.25
N PHE A 123 -9.17 -2.39 -3.63
CA PHE A 123 -10.01 -1.44 -2.91
C PHE A 123 -11.24 -1.13 -3.76
N ARG A 124 -12.41 -1.16 -3.16
CA ARG A 124 -13.62 -0.69 -3.80
C ARG A 124 -14.12 0.53 -3.06
N LEU A 125 -14.30 1.61 -3.79
CA LEU A 125 -14.59 2.93 -3.24
C LEU A 125 -15.84 3.51 -3.89
N PHE A 126 -16.55 4.33 -3.09
CA PHE A 126 -17.57 5.23 -3.60
C PHE A 126 -17.14 6.68 -3.41
N ALA A 127 -17.62 7.55 -4.29
CA ALA A 127 -17.58 8.98 -4.05
C ALA A 127 -18.33 9.31 -2.75
N PRO A 128 -17.97 10.38 -2.03
CA PRO A 128 -18.70 10.78 -0.82
C PRO A 128 -20.16 11.06 -1.13
N LEU A 129 -21.00 10.80 -0.16
CA LEU A 129 -22.43 11.12 -0.24
C LEU A 129 -22.68 12.62 -0.28
#